data_6d1061051e58e57f1d27ff1ea563c14d
#
_entry.id   6d1061051e58e57f1d27ff1ea563c14d
#
_cell.length_a   1.000
_cell.length_b   1.000
_cell.length_c   1.000
_cell.angle_alpha   90.00
_cell.angle_beta   90.00
_cell.angle_gamma   90.00
#
_symmetry.space_group_name_H-M   'P 1'
#
loop_
_entity.id
_entity.type
_entity.pdbx_description
1 polymer ?
#
loop_
_entity_poly.entity_id
_entity_poly.type
_entity_poly.pdbx_seq_one_letter_code
_entity_poly.pdbx_strand_id
1 'polypeptide(L)'
;KEAERTLRKIYKLNKEYAETFEENFQQALDDLAKEGIRVVNELELTPRQEEQVFDFYIRQLGASTNPLSLRKMDFSADQIEESIYLAVQMKELEPGSDKPLRQSVGIIKAPVEKFGRFIRIADDEEGRVCIMFLDDVIRFNLKYIFAGLRCNDFEAYTFKFTKDAEMDIREEDVDVGVVQRVSKGLRRRRKGEMLRVVYDADMPGSLRNKIFRKAGLDSNDAKVAGGRYH
;
A
#
# COMPACT_ATOMS: atom_id res chain seq x y z
N LYS A 1 -23.74 -7.87 -21.40
CA LYS A 1 -22.81 -8.26 -22.50
C LYS A 1 -21.98 -7.06 -23.00
N GLU A 2 -22.62 -5.89 -23.31
CA GLU A 2 -21.88 -4.72 -23.81
C GLU A 2 -21.05 -4.06 -22.69
N ALA A 3 -21.63 -3.83 -21.52
CA ALA A 3 -20.96 -3.31 -20.34
C ALA A 3 -19.76 -4.19 -19.93
N GLU A 4 -19.92 -5.50 -19.91
CA GLU A 4 -18.83 -6.44 -19.60
C GLU A 4 -17.69 -6.38 -20.63
N ARG A 5 -18.05 -6.17 -21.92
CA ARG A 5 -17.06 -6.01 -23.00
C ARG A 5 -16.28 -4.71 -22.85
N THR A 6 -16.96 -3.64 -22.48
CA THR A 6 -16.36 -2.34 -22.21
C THR A 6 -15.46 -2.41 -20.98
N LEU A 7 -15.91 -3.04 -19.90
CA LEU A 7 -15.15 -3.22 -18.68
C LEU A 7 -13.84 -4.00 -18.92
N ARG A 8 -13.90 -5.08 -19.72
CA ARG A 8 -12.70 -5.85 -20.12
C ARG A 8 -11.71 -5.00 -20.91
N LYS A 9 -12.20 -4.10 -21.80
CA LYS A 9 -11.32 -3.17 -22.53
C LYS A 9 -10.64 -2.19 -21.57
N ILE A 10 -11.39 -1.64 -20.63
CA ILE A 10 -10.86 -0.74 -19.60
C ILE A 10 -9.78 -1.45 -18.77
N TYR A 11 -10.03 -2.68 -18.34
CA TYR A 11 -9.04 -3.46 -17.59
C TYR A 11 -7.75 -3.73 -18.39
N LYS A 12 -7.90 -4.03 -19.69
CA LYS A 12 -6.75 -4.21 -20.57
C LYS A 12 -5.92 -2.93 -20.68
N LEU A 13 -6.58 -1.80 -20.97
CA LEU A 13 -5.91 -0.50 -21.04
C LEU A 13 -5.22 -0.13 -19.70
N ASN A 14 -5.91 -0.34 -18.59
CA ASN A 14 -5.32 -0.06 -17.27
C ASN A 14 -4.06 -0.91 -16.99
N LYS A 15 -4.02 -2.15 -17.48
CA LYS A 15 -2.83 -2.99 -17.38
C LYS A 15 -1.68 -2.43 -18.22
N GLU A 16 -1.95 -2.06 -19.48
CA GLU A 16 -0.98 -1.44 -20.37
C GLU A 16 -0.43 -0.13 -19.78
N TYR A 17 -1.29 0.70 -19.18
CA TYR A 17 -0.86 1.91 -18.47
C TYR A 17 0.01 1.61 -17.25
N ALA A 18 -0.29 0.58 -16.49
CA ALA A 18 0.53 0.20 -15.34
C ALA A 18 1.93 -0.26 -15.75
N GLU A 19 2.04 -1.02 -16.85
CA GLU A 19 3.31 -1.46 -17.43
C GLU A 19 4.12 -0.24 -17.93
N THR A 20 3.50 0.66 -18.69
CA THR A 20 4.15 1.89 -19.16
C THR A 20 4.56 2.81 -18.00
N PHE A 21 3.76 2.88 -16.94
CA PHE A 21 4.09 3.66 -15.75
C PHE A 21 5.37 3.13 -15.09
N GLU A 22 5.49 1.81 -14.94
CA GLU A 22 6.66 1.18 -14.32
C GLU A 22 7.93 1.42 -15.14
N GLU A 23 7.85 1.30 -16.48
CA GLU A 23 8.96 1.62 -17.38
C GLU A 23 9.39 3.09 -17.25
N ASN A 24 8.45 4.03 -17.26
CA ASN A 24 8.73 5.45 -17.11
C ASN A 24 9.28 5.78 -15.71
N PHE A 25 8.79 5.11 -14.68
CA PHE A 25 9.29 5.26 -13.33
C PHE A 25 10.74 4.82 -13.22
N GLN A 26 11.09 3.67 -13.76
CA GLN A 26 12.48 3.19 -13.79
C GLN A 26 13.38 4.15 -14.58
N GLN A 27 12.92 4.65 -15.72
CA GLN A 27 13.68 5.63 -16.49
C GLN A 27 13.92 6.93 -15.70
N ALA A 28 12.93 7.38 -14.94
CA ALA A 28 13.08 8.56 -14.08
C ALA A 28 14.11 8.33 -12.96
N LEU A 29 14.16 7.14 -12.38
CA LEU A 29 15.19 6.78 -11.38
C LEU A 29 16.59 6.79 -12.01
N ASP A 30 16.73 6.26 -13.22
CA ASP A 30 18.00 6.26 -13.96
C ASP A 30 18.47 7.69 -14.31
N ASP A 31 17.56 8.56 -14.67
CA ASP A 31 17.86 9.96 -14.98
C ASP A 31 18.24 10.74 -13.71
N LEU A 32 17.55 10.52 -12.59
CA LEU A 32 17.94 11.07 -11.29
C LEU A 32 19.37 10.63 -10.91
N ALA A 33 19.68 9.36 -11.12
CA ALA A 33 21.01 8.83 -10.81
C ALA A 33 22.12 9.52 -11.62
N LYS A 34 21.88 9.89 -12.89
CA LYS A 34 22.82 10.67 -13.73
C LYS A 34 23.05 12.08 -13.18
N GLU A 35 22.04 12.66 -12.54
CA GLU A 35 22.11 13.97 -11.88
C GLU A 35 22.66 13.90 -10.45
N GLY A 36 23.18 12.73 -10.02
CA GLY A 36 23.76 12.54 -8.70
C GLY A 36 22.73 12.38 -7.57
N ILE A 37 21.50 12.04 -7.90
CA ILE A 37 20.43 11.73 -6.93
C ILE A 37 20.11 10.24 -7.00
N ARG A 38 20.30 9.53 -5.91
CA ARG A 38 20.03 8.09 -5.82
C ARG A 38 18.83 7.83 -4.95
N VAL A 39 17.85 7.09 -5.49
CA VAL A 39 16.76 6.51 -4.71
C VAL A 39 17.22 5.13 -4.26
N VAL A 40 17.29 4.92 -2.94
CA VAL A 40 17.74 3.66 -2.34
C VAL A 40 16.60 3.00 -1.58
N ASN A 41 16.58 1.67 -1.56
CA ASN A 41 15.64 0.89 -0.79
C ASN A 41 16.28 0.35 0.50
N GLU A 42 15.51 -0.35 1.33
CA GLU A 42 15.94 -0.85 2.63
C GLU A 42 17.04 -1.92 2.58
N LEU A 43 17.31 -2.50 1.41
CA LEU A 43 18.34 -3.53 1.22
C LEU A 43 19.69 -2.96 0.74
N GLU A 44 19.72 -1.68 0.37
CA GLU A 44 20.88 -1.03 -0.26
C GLU A 44 21.55 0.00 0.65
N LEU A 45 21.17 0.06 1.91
CA LEU A 45 21.68 1.05 2.86
C LEU A 45 23.11 0.75 3.28
N THR A 46 23.93 1.80 3.36
CA THR A 46 25.22 1.74 4.04
C THR A 46 25.00 1.74 5.57
N PRO A 47 25.97 1.27 6.38
CA PRO A 47 25.83 1.27 7.85
C PRO A 47 25.47 2.64 8.44
N ARG A 48 26.00 3.73 7.86
CA ARG A 48 25.69 5.09 8.27
C ARG A 48 24.24 5.47 7.95
N GLN A 49 23.74 5.03 6.82
CA GLN A 49 22.34 5.24 6.40
C GLN A 49 21.38 4.41 7.25
N GLU A 50 21.74 3.16 7.58
CA GLU A 50 20.95 2.32 8.48
C GLU A 50 20.77 2.96 9.85
N GLU A 51 21.86 3.50 10.45
CA GLU A 51 21.80 4.20 11.72
C GLU A 51 20.88 5.42 11.66
N GLN A 52 20.98 6.21 10.58
CA GLN A 52 20.14 7.38 10.38
C GLN A 52 18.67 7.03 10.20
N VAL A 53 18.36 6.00 9.40
CA VAL A 53 16.98 5.52 9.15
C VAL A 53 16.36 4.98 10.43
N PHE A 54 17.15 4.26 11.24
CA PHE A 54 16.72 3.78 12.55
C PHE A 54 16.48 4.94 13.53
N ASP A 55 17.39 5.91 13.61
CA ASP A 55 17.24 7.11 14.44
C ASP A 55 16.00 7.92 14.06
N PHE A 56 15.74 8.09 12.78
CA PHE A 56 14.53 8.75 12.29
C PHE A 56 13.27 8.01 12.74
N TYR A 57 13.28 6.68 12.65
CA TYR A 57 12.17 5.87 13.16
C TYR A 57 11.96 6.09 14.67
N ILE A 58 13.00 5.95 15.49
CA ILE A 58 12.88 6.06 16.94
C ILE A 58 12.40 7.44 17.37
N ARG A 59 12.93 8.49 16.75
CA ARG A 59 12.68 9.88 17.20
C ARG A 59 11.38 10.48 16.64
N GLN A 60 10.94 10.04 15.46
CA GLN A 60 9.88 10.73 14.76
C GLN A 60 8.79 9.80 14.22
N LEU A 61 9.16 8.77 13.46
CA LEU A 61 8.22 7.94 12.72
C LEU A 61 7.46 6.97 13.61
N GLY A 62 8.13 6.38 14.62
CA GLY A 62 7.60 5.30 15.45
C GLY A 62 6.28 5.66 16.13
N ALA A 63 6.16 6.88 16.66
CA ALA A 63 4.92 7.36 17.29
C ALA A 63 3.73 7.51 16.28
N SER A 64 4.04 7.59 15.00
CA SER A 64 3.04 7.73 13.92
C SER A 64 2.78 6.42 13.17
N THR A 65 3.53 5.36 13.50
CA THR A 65 3.42 4.04 12.88
C THR A 65 2.71 3.08 13.82
N ASN A 66 1.40 2.95 13.64
CA ASN A 66 0.56 2.09 14.47
C ASN A 66 0.12 0.86 13.68
N PRO A 67 0.77 -0.30 13.86
CA PRO A 67 0.38 -1.52 13.17
C PRO A 67 -0.93 -2.06 13.71
N LEU A 68 -1.83 -2.41 12.81
CA LEU A 68 -3.09 -3.07 13.14
C LEU A 68 -3.08 -4.51 12.63
N SER A 69 -3.62 -5.43 13.42
CA SER A 69 -3.89 -6.77 12.89
C SER A 69 -4.93 -6.68 11.76
N LEU A 70 -4.74 -7.42 10.67
CA LEU A 70 -5.70 -7.48 9.57
C LEU A 70 -7.14 -7.81 10.05
N ARG A 71 -7.27 -8.57 11.14
CA ARG A 71 -8.58 -8.89 11.73
C ARG A 71 -9.31 -7.66 12.27
N LYS A 72 -8.56 -6.70 12.84
CA LYS A 72 -9.09 -5.47 13.45
C LYS A 72 -9.24 -4.34 12.44
N MET A 73 -8.65 -4.49 11.24
CA MET A 73 -8.72 -3.47 10.21
C MET A 73 -10.16 -3.32 9.71
N ASP A 74 -10.63 -2.09 9.64
CA ASP A 74 -11.89 -1.72 8.98
C ASP A 74 -11.57 -0.90 7.74
N PHE A 75 -11.84 -1.49 6.57
CA PHE A 75 -11.65 -0.83 5.29
C PHE A 75 -12.87 -0.03 4.84
N SER A 76 -13.97 -0.06 5.58
CA SER A 76 -15.19 0.69 5.28
C SER A 76 -15.17 2.13 5.79
N ALA A 77 -14.22 2.47 6.66
CA ALA A 77 -14.12 3.79 7.25
C ALA A 77 -13.64 4.84 6.24
N ASP A 78 -14.18 6.06 6.33
CA ASP A 78 -13.90 7.19 5.45
C ASP A 78 -12.41 7.63 5.43
N GLN A 79 -11.60 7.07 6.32
CA GLN A 79 -10.18 7.41 6.50
C GLN A 79 -9.23 6.69 5.53
N ILE A 80 -9.73 5.86 4.61
CA ILE A 80 -8.90 5.01 3.77
C ILE A 80 -8.61 5.64 2.39
N GLU A 81 -9.26 6.75 2.05
CA GLU A 81 -9.03 7.44 0.79
C GLU A 81 -7.59 7.92 0.64
N GLU A 82 -6.99 7.60 -0.52
CA GLU A 82 -5.63 8.00 -0.97
C GLU A 82 -4.46 7.56 -0.09
N SER A 83 -4.72 6.80 0.98
CA SER A 83 -3.67 6.32 1.87
C SER A 83 -2.94 5.13 1.28
N ILE A 84 -1.64 5.07 1.55
CA ILE A 84 -0.80 3.92 1.23
C ILE A 84 -0.70 3.03 2.45
N TYR A 85 -0.89 1.74 2.23
CA TYR A 85 -0.82 0.71 3.25
C TYR A 85 0.27 -0.28 2.93
N LEU A 86 0.91 -0.80 3.97
CA LEU A 86 1.78 -1.96 3.88
C LEU A 86 1.07 -3.15 4.54
N ALA A 87 0.91 -4.23 3.78
CA ALA A 87 0.51 -5.52 4.29
C ALA A 87 1.77 -6.27 4.71
N VAL A 88 1.96 -6.46 6.00
CA VAL A 88 3.14 -7.10 6.56
C VAL A 88 2.82 -8.55 6.90
N GLN A 89 3.45 -9.46 6.19
CA GLN A 89 3.45 -10.88 6.52
C GLN A 89 4.57 -11.15 7.52
N MET A 90 4.21 -11.68 8.66
CA MET A 90 5.13 -11.96 9.75
C MET A 90 5.15 -13.44 10.03
N LYS A 91 6.33 -14.04 10.12
CA LYS A 91 6.54 -15.46 10.38
C LYS A 91 7.45 -15.65 11.60
N GLU A 92 7.12 -16.66 12.40
CA GLU A 92 8.02 -17.20 13.44
C GLU A 92 8.67 -18.44 12.84
N LEU A 93 9.94 -18.33 12.43
CA LEU A 93 10.71 -19.43 11.87
C LEU A 93 11.58 -20.07 12.96
N GLU A 94 11.66 -21.42 12.96
CA GLU A 94 12.67 -22.11 13.74
C GLU A 94 14.07 -21.94 13.12
N PRO A 95 15.14 -21.90 13.93
CA PRO A 95 16.50 -21.89 13.41
C PRO A 95 16.76 -23.08 12.49
N GLY A 96 17.11 -22.80 11.24
CA GLY A 96 17.42 -23.82 10.21
C GLY A 96 16.20 -24.44 9.54
N SER A 97 15.01 -23.87 9.67
CA SER A 97 13.79 -24.33 9.02
C SER A 97 13.07 -23.18 8.31
N ASP A 98 12.64 -23.43 7.06
CA ASP A 98 11.80 -22.49 6.30
C ASP A 98 10.31 -22.64 6.61
N LYS A 99 9.94 -23.61 7.43
CA LYS A 99 8.53 -23.80 7.83
C LYS A 99 8.17 -22.88 9.00
N PRO A 100 7.21 -21.97 8.82
CA PRO A 100 6.79 -21.11 9.91
C PRO A 100 6.00 -21.87 10.96
N LEU A 101 6.38 -21.73 12.24
CA LEU A 101 5.61 -22.17 13.38
C LEU A 101 4.30 -21.38 13.50
N ARG A 102 4.39 -20.09 13.21
CA ARG A 102 3.26 -19.16 13.22
C ARG A 102 3.39 -18.18 12.07
N GLN A 103 2.24 -17.74 11.59
CA GLN A 103 2.13 -16.70 10.59
C GLN A 103 1.00 -15.74 10.97
N SER A 104 1.27 -14.46 10.88
CA SER A 104 0.28 -13.41 11.11
C SER A 104 0.40 -12.30 10.06
N VAL A 105 -0.61 -11.44 9.98
CA VAL A 105 -0.65 -10.32 9.04
C VAL A 105 -0.97 -9.06 9.81
N GLY A 106 -0.07 -8.09 9.70
CA GLY A 106 -0.25 -6.73 10.15
C GLY A 106 -0.51 -5.78 8.97
N ILE A 107 -1.20 -4.69 9.25
CA ILE A 107 -1.41 -3.60 8.31
C ILE A 107 -0.84 -2.33 8.93
N ILE A 108 -0.02 -1.62 8.16
CA ILE A 108 0.52 -0.31 8.55
C ILE A 108 0.02 0.71 7.54
N LYS A 109 -0.58 1.79 8.00
CA LYS A 109 -0.83 2.99 7.19
C LYS A 109 0.46 3.82 7.17
N ALA A 110 0.99 4.09 5.98
CA ALA A 110 2.15 4.98 5.85
C ALA A 110 1.72 6.43 6.13
N PRO A 111 2.34 7.12 7.11
CA PRO A 111 1.94 8.48 7.51
C PRO A 111 2.51 9.54 6.55
N VAL A 112 2.17 9.44 5.27
CA VAL A 112 2.69 10.29 4.20
C VAL A 112 2.29 11.75 4.38
N GLU A 113 1.12 12.01 4.94
CA GLU A 113 0.62 13.37 5.19
C GLU A 113 1.51 14.14 6.17
N LYS A 114 2.20 13.43 7.06
CA LYS A 114 3.06 14.03 8.09
C LYS A 114 4.51 14.16 7.66
N PHE A 115 5.04 13.16 6.97
CA PHE A 115 6.48 13.06 6.69
C PHE A 115 6.82 13.25 5.20
N GLY A 116 5.82 13.30 4.33
CA GLY A 116 6.03 13.26 2.90
C GLY A 116 6.31 11.83 2.39
N ARG A 117 6.47 11.73 1.10
CA ARG A 117 6.70 10.46 0.41
C ARG A 117 8.16 10.04 0.41
N PHE A 118 9.07 11.02 0.45
CA PHE A 118 10.51 10.83 0.33
C PHE A 118 11.23 11.35 1.58
N ILE A 119 12.15 10.56 2.05
CA ILE A 119 13.01 10.90 3.19
C ILE A 119 14.44 11.06 2.68
N ARG A 120 15.03 12.23 2.93
CA ARG A 120 16.45 12.49 2.68
C ARG A 120 17.27 11.72 3.71
N ILE A 121 18.24 10.94 3.24
CA ILE A 121 19.21 10.23 4.08
C ILE A 121 20.63 10.68 3.77
N ALA A 122 21.63 10.18 4.49
CA ALA A 122 23.02 10.53 4.28
C ALA A 122 23.45 10.18 2.85
N ASP A 123 24.31 11.03 2.29
CA ASP A 123 24.92 10.79 0.99
C ASP A 123 25.73 9.48 1.04
N ASP A 124 25.83 8.84 -0.12
CA ASP A 124 26.66 7.65 -0.25
C ASP A 124 28.16 7.97 -0.26
N GLU A 125 28.99 6.94 -0.40
CA GLU A 125 30.44 7.07 -0.39
C GLU A 125 30.98 7.86 -1.62
N GLU A 126 30.18 7.97 -2.67
CA GLU A 126 30.49 8.72 -3.88
C GLU A 126 29.99 10.19 -3.82
N GLY A 127 29.39 10.57 -2.69
CA GLY A 127 28.85 11.93 -2.47
C GLY A 127 27.54 12.22 -3.19
N ARG A 128 26.83 11.19 -3.67
CA ARG A 128 25.51 11.35 -4.29
C ARG A 128 24.45 11.58 -3.24
N VAL A 129 23.51 12.45 -3.56
CA VAL A 129 22.33 12.71 -2.74
C VAL A 129 21.47 11.44 -2.66
N CYS A 130 21.25 10.90 -1.47
CA CYS A 130 20.39 9.73 -1.30
C CYS A 130 19.04 10.09 -0.72
N ILE A 131 18.00 9.56 -1.32
CA ILE A 131 16.62 9.63 -0.85
C ILE A 131 16.01 8.23 -0.76
N MET A 132 15.03 8.06 0.11
CA MET A 132 14.38 6.79 0.37
C MET A 132 12.87 6.99 0.43
N PHE A 133 12.09 6.07 -0.11
CA PHE A 133 10.65 6.09 0.10
C PHE A 133 10.31 5.83 1.56
N LEU A 134 9.29 6.52 2.07
CA LEU A 134 8.79 6.30 3.43
C LEU A 134 8.38 4.84 3.66
N ASP A 135 7.89 4.15 2.64
CA ASP A 135 7.56 2.73 2.69
C ASP A 135 8.77 1.88 3.04
N ASP A 136 9.95 2.19 2.45
CA ASP A 136 11.19 1.44 2.67
C ASP A 136 11.80 1.77 4.04
N VAL A 137 11.62 3.02 4.50
CA VAL A 137 11.94 3.37 5.90
C VAL A 137 11.12 2.51 6.87
N ILE A 138 9.85 2.29 6.58
CA ILE A 138 8.99 1.40 7.37
C ILE A 138 9.47 -0.05 7.25
N ARG A 139 9.77 -0.54 6.03
CA ARG A 139 10.25 -1.91 5.80
C ARG A 139 11.54 -2.20 6.57
N PHE A 140 12.50 -1.29 6.55
CA PHE A 140 13.74 -1.41 7.32
C PHE A 140 13.48 -1.59 8.83
N ASN A 141 12.45 -0.92 9.35
CA ASN A 141 12.14 -0.89 10.77
C ASN A 141 11.10 -1.94 11.22
N LEU A 142 10.65 -2.87 10.36
CA LEU A 142 9.59 -3.84 10.70
C LEU A 142 9.92 -4.65 11.96
N LYS A 143 11.17 -5.08 12.12
CA LYS A 143 11.61 -5.81 13.32
C LYS A 143 11.42 -5.03 14.63
N TYR A 144 11.50 -3.72 14.56
CA TYR A 144 11.29 -2.84 15.72
C TYR A 144 9.81 -2.49 15.90
N ILE A 145 9.08 -2.27 14.81
CA ILE A 145 7.64 -2.02 14.83
C ILE A 145 6.90 -3.20 15.47
N PHE A 146 7.35 -4.40 15.20
CA PHE A 146 6.74 -5.64 15.69
C PHE A 146 7.55 -6.35 16.78
N ALA A 147 8.45 -5.65 17.47
CA ALA A 147 9.35 -6.22 18.50
C ALA A 147 8.62 -6.95 19.65
N GLY A 148 7.34 -6.60 19.91
CA GLY A 148 6.49 -7.31 20.89
C GLY A 148 5.96 -8.66 20.44
N LEU A 149 6.18 -9.06 19.18
CA LEU A 149 5.74 -10.33 18.64
C LEU A 149 6.91 -11.31 18.48
N ARG A 150 6.61 -12.60 18.62
CA ARG A 150 7.60 -13.67 18.38
C ARG A 150 7.72 -13.96 16.88
N CYS A 151 8.17 -12.98 16.10
CA CYS A 151 8.37 -13.09 14.67
C CYS A 151 9.79 -12.65 14.33
N ASN A 152 10.43 -13.36 13.41
CA ASN A 152 11.82 -13.13 13.00
C ASN A 152 11.98 -13.02 11.48
N ASP A 153 10.89 -13.19 10.73
CA ASP A 153 10.85 -13.01 9.29
C ASP A 153 9.66 -12.09 8.92
N PHE A 154 9.95 -11.06 8.09
CA PHE A 154 9.02 -10.00 7.74
C PHE A 154 9.10 -9.71 6.24
N GLU A 155 7.95 -9.74 5.59
CA GLU A 155 7.78 -9.30 4.21
C GLU A 155 6.65 -8.27 4.16
N ALA A 156 6.85 -7.16 3.45
CA ALA A 156 5.85 -6.10 3.38
C ALA A 156 5.58 -5.67 1.93
N TYR A 157 4.32 -5.61 1.60
CA TYR A 157 3.80 -5.29 0.27
C TYR A 157 2.86 -4.11 0.33
N THR A 158 3.02 -3.16 -0.57
CA THR A 158 2.15 -1.98 -0.62
C THR A 158 0.83 -2.26 -1.31
N PHE A 159 -0.19 -1.55 -0.88
CA PHE A 159 -1.47 -1.48 -1.57
C PHE A 159 -2.17 -0.15 -1.27
N LYS A 160 -3.01 0.28 -2.20
CA LYS A 160 -3.81 1.51 -2.08
C LYS A 160 -5.23 1.24 -2.57
N PHE A 161 -6.22 1.75 -1.84
CA PHE A 161 -7.60 1.75 -2.28
C PHE A 161 -8.01 3.13 -2.80
N THR A 162 -8.86 3.13 -3.82
CA THR A 162 -9.60 4.32 -4.26
C THR A 162 -11.09 4.02 -4.11
N LYS A 163 -11.79 4.87 -3.40
CA LYS A 163 -13.24 4.79 -3.19
C LYS A 163 -13.96 5.74 -4.12
N ASP A 164 -15.18 5.38 -4.51
CA ASP A 164 -16.06 6.31 -5.19
C ASP A 164 -16.69 7.28 -4.18
N ALA A 165 -16.40 8.55 -4.34
CA ALA A 165 -17.00 9.62 -3.53
C ALA A 165 -18.26 10.19 -4.18
N GLU A 166 -18.55 9.85 -5.44
CA GLU A 166 -19.67 10.41 -6.17
C GLU A 166 -20.96 9.61 -5.97
N MET A 167 -22.03 10.35 -5.74
CA MET A 167 -23.37 9.82 -5.63
C MET A 167 -23.91 9.61 -7.04
N ASP A 168 -23.74 8.44 -7.61
CA ASP A 168 -24.40 8.07 -8.87
C ASP A 168 -25.91 7.86 -8.58
N ILE A 169 -26.69 8.86 -8.91
CA ILE A 169 -28.16 8.76 -8.90
C ILE A 169 -28.53 8.05 -10.18
N ARG A 170 -28.53 6.70 -10.18
CA ARG A 170 -29.00 5.93 -11.32
C ARG A 170 -30.49 6.20 -11.55
N GLU A 171 -30.85 6.40 -12.82
CA GLU A 171 -32.24 6.58 -13.27
C GLU A 171 -33.18 5.43 -12.83
N GLU A 172 -32.64 4.27 -12.49
CA GLU A 172 -33.37 3.09 -11.98
C GLU A 172 -33.99 3.30 -10.58
N ASP A 173 -33.60 4.36 -9.85
CA ASP A 173 -34.17 4.72 -8.54
C ASP A 173 -35.38 5.70 -8.63
N VAL A 174 -35.97 5.88 -9.82
CA VAL A 174 -37.02 6.90 -10.08
C VAL A 174 -38.29 6.67 -9.24
N ASP A 175 -38.56 5.44 -8.82
CA ASP A 175 -39.78 5.11 -8.03
C ASP A 175 -39.63 5.20 -6.51
N VAL A 176 -38.47 5.56 -6.02
CA VAL A 176 -38.22 5.67 -4.57
C VAL A 176 -38.30 7.15 -4.15
N GLY A 177 -39.12 7.47 -3.15
CA GLY A 177 -39.33 8.86 -2.65
C GLY A 177 -37.99 9.57 -2.33
N VAL A 178 -37.95 10.88 -2.60
CA VAL A 178 -36.73 11.74 -2.48
C VAL A 178 -36.00 11.57 -1.15
N VAL A 179 -36.70 11.40 -0.05
CA VAL A 179 -36.14 11.24 1.29
C VAL A 179 -35.43 9.88 1.45
N GLN A 180 -35.99 8.82 0.83
CA GLN A 180 -35.34 7.49 0.86
C GLN A 180 -34.13 7.45 -0.08
N ARG A 181 -34.13 8.17 -1.19
CA ARG A 181 -32.99 8.33 -2.11
C ARG A 181 -31.84 9.06 -1.44
N VAL A 182 -32.13 10.17 -0.76
CA VAL A 182 -31.12 10.93 -0.01
C VAL A 182 -30.54 10.09 1.13
N SER A 183 -31.36 9.36 1.88
CA SER A 183 -30.88 8.51 2.97
C SER A 183 -30.12 7.26 2.47
N LYS A 184 -30.50 6.67 1.32
CA LYS A 184 -29.71 5.61 0.66
C LYS A 184 -28.40 6.14 0.11
N GLY A 185 -28.41 7.31 -0.55
CA GLY A 185 -27.21 7.98 -1.04
C GLY A 185 -26.25 8.37 0.09
N LEU A 186 -26.77 8.87 1.23
CA LEU A 186 -25.97 9.17 2.42
C LEU A 186 -25.43 7.91 3.10
N ARG A 187 -26.18 6.79 3.09
CA ARG A 187 -25.67 5.49 3.58
C ARG A 187 -24.60 4.89 2.69
N ARG A 188 -24.72 5.03 1.35
CA ARG A 188 -23.67 4.63 0.37
C ARG A 188 -22.44 5.51 0.50
N ARG A 189 -22.61 6.84 0.64
CA ARG A 189 -21.50 7.77 0.96
C ARG A 189 -20.75 7.40 2.24
N ARG A 190 -21.45 7.00 3.30
CA ARG A 190 -20.83 6.56 4.56
C ARG A 190 -20.10 5.23 4.44
N LYS A 191 -20.48 4.37 3.50
CA LYS A 191 -19.83 3.07 3.29
C LYS A 191 -18.82 3.07 2.14
N GLY A 192 -18.75 4.12 1.30
CA GLY A 192 -17.89 4.24 0.13
C GLY A 192 -17.63 2.89 -0.53
N GLU A 193 -18.25 2.60 -1.67
CA GLU A 193 -17.95 1.37 -2.40
C GLU A 193 -16.49 1.44 -2.87
N MET A 194 -15.71 0.40 -2.61
CA MET A 194 -14.35 0.32 -3.14
C MET A 194 -14.44 -0.02 -4.62
N LEU A 195 -13.93 0.87 -5.46
CA LEU A 195 -13.95 0.68 -6.91
C LEU A 195 -12.64 0.15 -7.44
N ARG A 196 -11.54 0.42 -6.77
CA ARG A 196 -10.21 0.09 -7.27
C ARG A 196 -9.25 -0.20 -6.13
N VAL A 197 -8.45 -1.25 -6.29
CA VAL A 197 -7.26 -1.50 -5.48
C VAL A 197 -6.05 -1.62 -6.40
N VAL A 198 -5.00 -0.89 -6.10
CA VAL A 198 -3.67 -1.10 -6.67
C VAL A 198 -2.84 -1.80 -5.62
N TYR A 199 -2.09 -2.82 -5.99
CA TYR A 199 -1.31 -3.63 -5.06
C TYR A 199 0.02 -4.07 -5.70
N ASP A 200 1.04 -4.27 -4.88
CA ASP A 200 2.33 -4.80 -5.28
C ASP A 200 2.19 -6.16 -5.98
N ALA A 201 2.69 -6.28 -7.21
CA ALA A 201 2.58 -7.49 -8.02
C ALA A 201 3.22 -8.71 -7.36
N ASP A 202 4.26 -8.48 -6.54
CA ASP A 202 4.98 -9.53 -5.82
C ASP A 202 4.23 -10.01 -4.56
N MET A 203 3.12 -9.35 -4.20
CA MET A 203 2.30 -9.75 -3.05
C MET A 203 1.78 -11.19 -3.22
N PRO A 204 2.08 -12.12 -2.28
CA PRO A 204 1.62 -13.50 -2.36
C PRO A 204 0.09 -13.57 -2.49
N GLY A 205 -0.40 -14.44 -3.40
CA GLY A 205 -1.83 -14.60 -3.66
C GLY A 205 -2.66 -14.92 -2.43
N SER A 206 -2.10 -15.67 -1.48
CA SER A 206 -2.76 -15.99 -0.20
C SER A 206 -2.95 -14.75 0.68
N LEU A 207 -1.97 -13.84 0.73
CA LEU A 207 -2.04 -12.58 1.46
C LEU A 207 -3.03 -11.63 0.78
N ARG A 208 -2.87 -11.44 -0.54
CA ARG A 208 -3.75 -10.63 -1.37
C ARG A 208 -5.22 -11.00 -1.20
N ASN A 209 -5.54 -12.30 -1.30
CA ASN A 209 -6.91 -12.79 -1.14
C ASN A 209 -7.49 -12.55 0.26
N LYS A 210 -6.66 -12.59 1.31
CA LYS A 210 -7.09 -12.22 2.67
C LYS A 210 -7.47 -10.75 2.76
N ILE A 211 -6.67 -9.86 2.16
CA ILE A 211 -6.92 -8.42 2.13
C ILE A 211 -8.19 -8.12 1.34
N PHE A 212 -8.32 -8.66 0.12
CA PHE A 212 -9.49 -8.43 -0.73
C PHE A 212 -10.78 -8.89 -0.07
N ARG A 213 -10.77 -10.07 0.55
CA ARG A 213 -11.93 -10.57 1.30
C ARG A 213 -12.28 -9.68 2.48
N LYS A 214 -11.27 -9.22 3.23
CA LYS A 214 -11.48 -8.34 4.38
C LYS A 214 -12.00 -6.96 3.95
N ALA A 215 -11.58 -6.48 2.78
CA ALA A 215 -12.03 -5.24 2.17
C ALA A 215 -13.41 -5.35 1.49
N GLY A 216 -13.98 -6.57 1.39
CA GLY A 216 -15.26 -6.78 0.73
C GLY A 216 -15.22 -6.68 -0.79
N LEU A 217 -14.01 -6.79 -1.40
CA LEU A 217 -13.86 -6.72 -2.86
C LEU A 217 -14.43 -7.98 -3.54
N ASP A 218 -15.26 -7.77 -4.55
CA ASP A 218 -15.85 -8.83 -5.36
C ASP A 218 -15.21 -8.93 -6.77
N SER A 219 -15.84 -9.69 -7.67
CA SER A 219 -15.35 -9.88 -9.05
C SER A 219 -15.50 -8.64 -9.93
N ASN A 220 -16.31 -7.66 -9.52
CA ASN A 220 -16.59 -6.45 -10.30
C ASN A 220 -15.62 -5.31 -9.96
N ASP A 221 -14.93 -5.40 -8.81
CA ASP A 221 -13.97 -4.40 -8.39
C ASP A 221 -12.68 -4.44 -9.21
N ALA A 222 -12.14 -3.27 -9.54
CA ALA A 222 -10.89 -3.16 -10.25
C ALA A 222 -9.71 -3.52 -9.36
N LYS A 223 -8.97 -4.57 -9.73
CA LYS A 223 -7.79 -5.07 -9.05
C LYS A 223 -6.60 -4.95 -9.98
N VAL A 224 -5.70 -4.03 -9.70
CA VAL A 224 -4.56 -3.69 -10.55
C VAL A 224 -3.27 -4.06 -9.84
N ALA A 225 -2.51 -4.98 -10.41
CA ALA A 225 -1.15 -5.22 -9.99
C ALA A 225 -0.28 -4.07 -10.49
N GLY A 226 0.54 -3.52 -9.62
CA GLY A 226 1.47 -2.44 -9.91
C GLY A 226 2.87 -2.78 -9.43
N GLY A 227 3.78 -1.80 -9.48
CA GLY A 227 5.10 -1.93 -8.91
C GLY A 227 5.09 -1.92 -7.38
N ARG A 228 6.28 -1.85 -6.81
CA ARG A 228 6.51 -1.80 -5.37
C ARG A 228 5.99 -0.50 -4.71
N TYR A 229 5.97 0.58 -5.48
CA TYR A 229 5.58 1.92 -5.02
C TYR A 229 4.29 2.39 -5.72
N HIS A 230 3.43 3.11 -4.98
CA HIS A 230 2.13 3.59 -5.48
C HIS A 230 1.94 5.08 -5.21
#